data_b0274943ae38edeee276135de27e2639
#
_entry.id   b0274943ae38edeee276135de27e2639
#
_cell.length_a   1.000
_cell.length_b   1.000
_cell.length_c   1.000
_cell.angle_alpha   90.00
_cell.angle_beta   90.00
_cell.angle_gamma   90.00
#
_symmetry.space_group_name_H-M   'P 1'
#
loop_
_entity.id
_entity.type
_entity.pdbx_description
1 polymer ?
#
loop_
_entity_poly.entity_id
_entity_poly.type
_entity_poly.pdbx_seq_one_letter_code
_entity_poly.pdbx_strand_id
1 'polypeptide(L)'
;MKHHLMHFQLFNKIYFKAFILSLVFSYTMNAQVGGWKPELVKDSNEALNTMMQKSPKLKTFYNKAYGYAVFPRITKAGIGIGGAAGRGTVFKNHVLIGSANLKQASIGLQLGGQQYSEVIFFENKKSFDHFTNGKLKFDAQASAVAITEGASIDAAYHEGVAVFTRTKGGLMYEASVGGQHFKYKPR
;
A
#
# COMPACT_ATOMS: atom_id res chain seq x y z
N MET A 1 -52.06 -20.74 -34.31
CA MET A 1 -50.81 -20.26 -34.93
C MET A 1 -50.16 -19.08 -34.17
N LYS A 2 -50.90 -18.14 -33.59
CA LYS A 2 -50.33 -16.98 -32.83
C LYS A 2 -49.63 -17.35 -31.51
N HIS A 3 -50.07 -18.39 -30.77
CA HIS A 3 -49.47 -18.80 -29.51
C HIS A 3 -48.08 -19.39 -29.65
N HIS A 4 -47.79 -20.10 -30.74
CA HIS A 4 -46.46 -20.72 -30.96
C HIS A 4 -45.36 -19.71 -31.29
N LEU A 5 -45.71 -18.61 -32.01
CA LEU A 5 -44.77 -17.56 -32.31
C LEU A 5 -44.39 -16.73 -31.07
N MET A 6 -45.34 -16.55 -30.15
CA MET A 6 -45.10 -15.77 -28.92
C MET A 6 -44.14 -16.50 -27.95
N HIS A 7 -44.27 -17.80 -27.82
CA HIS A 7 -43.34 -18.62 -27.03
C HIS A 7 -41.91 -18.63 -27.62
N PHE A 8 -41.81 -18.69 -28.94
CA PHE A 8 -40.50 -18.70 -29.62
C PHE A 8 -39.77 -17.33 -29.47
N GLN A 9 -40.47 -16.23 -29.51
CA GLN A 9 -39.89 -14.91 -29.29
C GLN A 9 -39.49 -14.67 -27.83
N LEU A 10 -40.24 -15.19 -26.87
CA LEU A 10 -39.89 -15.09 -25.46
C LEU A 10 -38.64 -15.93 -25.13
N PHE A 11 -38.56 -17.12 -25.68
CA PHE A 11 -37.46 -18.04 -25.55
C PHE A 11 -36.15 -17.42 -26.06
N ASN A 12 -36.16 -16.83 -27.26
CA ASN A 12 -35.01 -16.17 -27.84
C ASN A 12 -34.54 -14.93 -27.02
N LYS A 13 -35.46 -14.17 -26.43
CA LYS A 13 -35.11 -13.02 -25.58
C LYS A 13 -34.44 -13.43 -24.29
N ILE A 14 -34.84 -14.56 -23.70
CA ILE A 14 -34.26 -15.07 -22.44
C ILE A 14 -32.84 -15.59 -22.69
N TYR A 15 -32.63 -16.37 -23.73
CA TYR A 15 -31.30 -16.89 -24.09
C TYR A 15 -30.35 -15.79 -24.54
N PHE A 16 -30.84 -14.77 -25.23
CA PHE A 16 -30.02 -13.63 -25.63
C PHE A 16 -29.58 -12.78 -24.42
N LYS A 17 -30.46 -12.59 -23.42
CA LYS A 17 -30.09 -11.94 -22.15
C LYS A 17 -29.13 -12.77 -21.33
N ALA A 18 -29.31 -14.09 -21.27
CA ALA A 18 -28.37 -15.01 -20.59
C ALA A 18 -27.01 -15.05 -21.26
N PHE A 19 -26.97 -14.98 -22.59
CA PHE A 19 -25.74 -14.92 -23.38
C PHE A 19 -24.98 -13.62 -23.16
N ILE A 20 -25.67 -12.47 -23.12
CA ILE A 20 -25.05 -11.17 -22.79
C ILE A 20 -24.54 -11.18 -21.34
N LEU A 21 -25.29 -11.74 -20.39
CA LEU A 21 -24.88 -11.84 -18.99
C LEU A 21 -23.65 -12.74 -18.82
N SER A 22 -23.54 -13.82 -19.60
CA SER A 22 -22.36 -14.70 -19.60
C SER A 22 -21.13 -14.04 -20.21
N LEU A 23 -21.30 -13.22 -21.25
CA LEU A 23 -20.24 -12.40 -21.84
C LEU A 23 -19.71 -11.33 -20.88
N VAL A 24 -20.60 -10.66 -20.16
CA VAL A 24 -20.20 -9.66 -19.14
C VAL A 24 -19.48 -10.35 -17.99
N PHE A 25 -19.90 -11.54 -17.58
CA PHE A 25 -19.21 -12.31 -16.53
C PHE A 25 -17.81 -12.81 -16.97
N SER A 26 -17.63 -13.09 -18.25
CA SER A 26 -16.33 -13.51 -18.81
C SER A 26 -15.29 -12.36 -18.83
N TYR A 27 -15.72 -11.11 -18.94
CA TYR A 27 -14.83 -9.94 -18.87
C TYR A 27 -14.35 -9.61 -17.45
N THR A 28 -15.05 -10.08 -16.40
CA THR A 28 -14.65 -9.82 -15.01
C THR A 28 -13.69 -10.87 -14.44
N MET A 29 -13.44 -11.97 -15.14
CA MET A 29 -12.53 -13.03 -14.73
C MET A 29 -11.09 -12.86 -15.24
N ASN A 30 -10.61 -11.63 -15.46
CA ASN A 30 -9.19 -11.36 -15.31
C ASN A 30 -8.88 -11.33 -13.80
N ALA A 31 -9.09 -12.48 -13.14
CA ALA A 31 -8.62 -12.76 -11.82
C ALA A 31 -7.10 -12.57 -11.86
N GLN A 32 -6.64 -11.51 -11.23
CA GLN A 32 -5.24 -11.19 -11.05
C GLN A 32 -4.57 -12.33 -10.28
N VAL A 33 -4.07 -13.29 -11.02
CA VAL A 33 -3.14 -14.29 -10.52
C VAL A 33 -1.85 -13.53 -10.21
N GLY A 34 -1.56 -13.36 -8.92
CA GLY A 34 -0.34 -12.72 -8.44
C GLY A 34 -0.46 -11.20 -8.34
N GLY A 35 -0.43 -10.67 -7.12
CA GLY A 35 -0.59 -9.24 -6.77
C GLY A 35 0.47 -8.27 -7.32
N TRP A 36 1.03 -8.56 -8.47
CA TRP A 36 2.05 -7.79 -9.16
C TRP A 36 1.42 -6.85 -10.18
N LYS A 37 1.51 -5.55 -9.94
CA LYS A 37 1.08 -4.51 -10.86
C LYS A 37 2.28 -3.65 -11.24
N PRO A 38 2.63 -3.52 -12.54
CA PRO A 38 3.70 -2.62 -13.00
C PRO A 38 3.50 -1.18 -12.51
N GLU A 39 2.24 -0.72 -12.43
CA GLU A 39 1.88 0.60 -11.92
C GLU A 39 2.30 0.79 -10.47
N LEU A 40 2.21 -0.25 -9.62
CA LEU A 40 2.64 -0.16 -8.23
C LEU A 40 4.14 0.10 -8.12
N VAL A 41 4.95 -0.49 -9.01
CA VAL A 41 6.40 -0.26 -9.05
C VAL A 41 6.71 1.16 -9.47
N LYS A 42 6.04 1.63 -10.51
CA LYS A 42 6.18 3.01 -10.98
C LYS A 42 5.81 4.00 -9.87
N ASP A 43 4.64 3.85 -9.28
CA ASP A 43 4.16 4.71 -8.19
C ASP A 43 5.11 4.69 -6.98
N SER A 44 5.67 3.50 -6.65
CA SER A 44 6.63 3.36 -5.55
C SER A 44 7.94 4.10 -5.84
N ASN A 45 8.49 3.96 -7.05
CA ASN A 45 9.70 4.65 -7.45
C ASN A 45 9.49 6.18 -7.47
N GLU A 46 8.35 6.65 -7.96
CA GLU A 46 8.00 8.08 -7.96
C GLU A 46 7.87 8.63 -6.53
N ALA A 47 7.22 7.87 -5.64
CA ALA A 47 7.08 8.26 -4.23
C ALA A 47 8.45 8.35 -3.54
N LEU A 48 9.29 7.32 -3.69
CA LEU A 48 10.63 7.28 -3.12
C LEU A 48 11.50 8.42 -3.64
N ASN A 49 11.52 8.64 -4.95
CA ASN A 49 12.29 9.73 -5.57
C ASN A 49 11.83 11.10 -5.06
N THR A 50 10.52 11.32 -4.98
CA THR A 50 9.97 12.57 -4.45
C THR A 50 10.37 12.79 -2.99
N MET A 51 10.36 11.73 -2.17
CA MET A 51 10.78 11.82 -0.77
C MET A 51 12.28 12.11 -0.65
N MET A 52 13.13 11.49 -1.48
CA MET A 52 14.57 11.74 -1.51
C MET A 52 14.93 13.16 -2.00
N GLN A 53 14.14 13.71 -2.94
CA GLN A 53 14.32 15.09 -3.40
C GLN A 53 14.02 16.10 -2.29
N LYS A 54 12.97 15.84 -1.50
CA LYS A 54 12.57 16.72 -0.40
C LYS A 54 13.43 16.55 0.86
N SER A 55 14.07 15.42 1.04
CA SER A 55 14.96 15.12 2.15
C SER A 55 16.23 14.42 1.70
N PRO A 56 17.34 15.17 1.51
CA PRO A 56 18.63 14.59 1.14
C PRO A 56 19.14 13.53 2.12
N LYS A 57 18.80 13.65 3.41
CA LYS A 57 19.19 12.68 4.45
C LYS A 57 18.57 11.29 4.19
N LEU A 58 17.41 11.23 3.52
CA LEU A 58 16.79 9.97 3.12
C LEU A 58 17.68 9.15 2.17
N LYS A 59 18.49 9.81 1.33
CA LYS A 59 19.47 9.15 0.46
C LYS A 59 20.51 8.34 1.25
N THR A 60 20.86 8.79 2.45
CA THR A 60 21.79 8.07 3.31
C THR A 60 21.18 6.73 3.77
N PHE A 61 19.91 6.73 4.16
CA PHE A 61 19.19 5.51 4.50
C PHE A 61 19.04 4.60 3.29
N TYR A 62 18.63 5.16 2.15
CA TYR A 62 18.49 4.41 0.90
C TYR A 62 19.78 3.69 0.51
N ASN A 63 20.93 4.38 0.57
CA ASN A 63 22.23 3.82 0.17
C ASN A 63 22.77 2.76 1.15
N LYS A 64 22.40 2.83 2.43
CA LYS A 64 22.94 1.96 3.49
C LYS A 64 22.01 0.82 3.87
N ALA A 65 20.72 0.89 3.50
CA ALA A 65 19.75 -0.10 3.91
C ALA A 65 20.02 -1.48 3.29
N TYR A 66 19.89 -2.53 4.09
CA TYR A 66 19.88 -3.91 3.63
C TYR A 66 18.68 -4.21 2.69
N GLY A 67 17.55 -3.57 2.98
CA GLY A 67 16.35 -3.63 2.16
C GLY A 67 15.40 -2.51 2.56
N TYR A 68 14.35 -2.33 1.77
CA TYR A 68 13.34 -1.32 2.06
C TYR A 68 11.99 -1.70 1.45
N ALA A 69 10.92 -1.17 2.05
CA ALA A 69 9.56 -1.26 1.52
C ALA A 69 9.01 0.14 1.23
N VAL A 70 8.36 0.31 0.07
CA VAL A 70 7.80 1.59 -0.35
C VAL A 70 6.31 1.44 -0.54
N PHE A 71 5.52 2.18 0.22
CA PHE A 71 4.07 2.29 0.10
C PHE A 71 3.73 3.64 -0.53
N PRO A 72 3.47 3.70 -1.85
CA PRO A 72 3.27 4.97 -2.55
C PRO A 72 1.97 5.67 -2.14
N ARG A 73 1.01 4.90 -1.64
CA ARG A 73 -0.28 5.41 -1.20
C ARG A 73 -0.85 4.55 -0.08
N ILE A 74 -0.96 5.15 1.10
CA ILE A 74 -1.71 4.62 2.23
C ILE A 74 -2.90 5.55 2.43
N THR A 75 -4.10 4.97 2.48
CA THR A 75 -5.32 5.71 2.79
C THR A 75 -5.69 5.42 4.22
N LYS A 76 -5.84 6.47 5.02
CA LYS A 76 -6.30 6.45 6.41
C LYS A 76 -7.65 7.12 6.48
N ALA A 77 -8.63 6.47 7.09
CA ALA A 77 -9.97 7.00 7.27
C ALA A 77 -10.58 6.49 8.58
N GLY A 78 -11.48 7.30 9.17
CA GLY A 78 -12.22 6.92 10.37
C GLY A 78 -12.92 8.08 11.07
N ILE A 79 -13.86 7.73 11.93
CA ILE A 79 -14.56 8.60 12.86
C ILE A 79 -14.57 7.88 14.21
N GLY A 80 -13.78 8.34 15.19
CA GLY A 80 -13.62 7.68 16.48
C GLY A 80 -12.80 6.38 16.43
N ILE A 81 -13.19 5.45 15.56
CA ILE A 81 -12.43 4.26 15.19
C ILE A 81 -12.07 4.40 13.73
N GLY A 82 -10.82 4.14 13.38
CA GLY A 82 -10.32 4.28 12.03
C GLY A 82 -9.36 3.17 11.65
N GLY A 83 -8.93 3.21 10.41
CA GLY A 83 -7.91 2.32 9.91
C GLY A 83 -7.14 2.94 8.77
N ALA A 84 -5.99 2.34 8.47
CA ALA A 84 -5.22 2.65 7.29
C ALA A 84 -4.93 1.37 6.49
N ALA A 85 -4.87 1.51 5.18
CA ALA A 85 -4.52 0.42 4.30
C ALA A 85 -3.71 0.94 3.11
N GLY A 86 -2.73 0.15 2.69
CA GLY A 86 -1.88 0.46 1.55
C GLY A 86 -1.24 -0.78 0.94
N ARG A 87 -0.76 -0.64 -0.29
CA ARG A 87 0.05 -1.64 -0.98
C ARG A 87 1.38 -1.02 -1.33
N GLY A 88 2.45 -1.79 -1.22
CA GLY A 88 3.80 -1.34 -1.48
C GLY A 88 4.65 -2.39 -2.17
N THR A 89 5.82 -1.96 -2.59
CA THR A 89 6.87 -2.79 -3.18
C THR A 89 7.98 -3.03 -2.18
N VAL A 90 8.65 -4.17 -2.29
CA VAL A 90 9.72 -4.58 -1.38
C VAL A 90 10.99 -4.83 -2.16
N PHE A 91 12.07 -4.22 -1.70
CA PHE A 91 13.39 -4.29 -2.33
C PHE A 91 14.42 -4.85 -1.35
N LYS A 92 15.35 -5.62 -1.86
CA LYS A 92 16.54 -6.09 -1.16
C LYS A 92 17.75 -5.77 -2.00
N ASN A 93 18.74 -5.08 -1.43
CA ASN A 93 19.91 -4.60 -2.16
C ASN A 93 19.51 -3.89 -3.48
N HIS A 94 18.51 -3.03 -3.43
CA HIS A 94 17.91 -2.30 -4.57
C HIS A 94 17.23 -3.18 -5.65
N VAL A 95 17.19 -4.50 -5.46
CA VAL A 95 16.47 -5.42 -6.34
C VAL A 95 15.05 -5.62 -5.82
N LEU A 96 14.09 -5.48 -6.71
CA LEU A 96 12.69 -5.72 -6.42
C LEU A 96 12.41 -7.20 -6.21
N ILE A 97 11.97 -7.58 -5.01
CA ILE A 97 11.76 -8.98 -4.63
C ILE A 97 10.31 -9.34 -4.33
N GLY A 98 9.41 -8.35 -4.27
CA GLY A 98 8.02 -8.64 -3.98
C GLY A 98 7.19 -7.41 -3.69
N SER A 99 6.02 -7.65 -3.12
CA SER A 99 5.08 -6.63 -2.67
C SER A 99 4.67 -6.86 -1.22
N ALA A 100 4.11 -5.82 -0.59
CA ALA A 100 3.55 -5.94 0.74
C ALA A 100 2.19 -5.21 0.82
N ASN A 101 1.30 -5.74 1.64
CA ASN A 101 0.08 -5.06 2.05
C ASN A 101 0.27 -4.57 3.49
N LEU A 102 -0.08 -3.31 3.72
CA LEU A 102 -0.13 -2.66 5.02
C LEU A 102 -1.59 -2.56 5.46
N LYS A 103 -1.86 -2.89 6.72
CA LYS A 103 -3.12 -2.62 7.42
C LYS A 103 -2.81 -2.08 8.80
N GLN A 104 -3.56 -1.09 9.24
CA GLN A 104 -3.45 -0.49 10.56
C GLN A 104 -4.84 -0.26 11.11
N ALA A 105 -5.07 -0.61 12.38
CA ALA A 105 -6.22 -0.16 13.15
C ALA A 105 -5.80 1.04 14.00
N SER A 106 -6.63 2.05 14.07
CA SER A 106 -6.40 3.24 14.89
C SER A 106 -7.66 3.61 15.67
N ILE A 107 -7.45 4.02 16.92
CA ILE A 107 -8.50 4.58 17.78
C ILE A 107 -8.12 6.04 18.03
N GLY A 108 -9.04 6.96 17.83
CA GLY A 108 -8.81 8.39 18.08
C GLY A 108 -9.81 9.29 17.36
N LEU A 109 -9.82 10.56 17.77
CA LEU A 109 -10.63 11.61 17.16
C LEU A 109 -10.08 11.99 15.77
N GLN A 110 -10.28 11.11 14.78
CA GLN A 110 -9.93 11.37 13.39
C GLN A 110 -11.22 11.60 12.61
N LEU A 111 -11.42 12.83 12.16
CA LEU A 111 -12.47 13.19 11.23
C LEU A 111 -11.85 13.33 9.84
N GLY A 112 -12.29 12.48 8.90
CA GLY A 112 -11.89 12.59 7.50
C GLY A 112 -10.95 11.49 7.01
N GLY A 113 -10.56 11.60 5.73
CA GLY A 113 -9.62 10.74 5.05
C GLY A 113 -8.31 11.46 4.75
N GLN A 114 -7.20 10.77 4.94
CA GLN A 114 -5.87 11.26 4.60
C GLN A 114 -5.15 10.25 3.73
N GLN A 115 -4.33 10.75 2.83
CA GLN A 115 -3.42 9.91 2.04
C GLN A 115 -1.98 10.32 2.29
N TYR A 116 -1.12 9.33 2.46
CA TYR A 116 0.31 9.53 2.63
C TYR A 116 1.11 8.44 1.92
N SER A 117 2.38 8.72 1.68
CA SER A 117 3.37 7.73 1.26
C SER A 117 4.23 7.36 2.46
N GLU A 118 4.71 6.12 2.50
CA GLU A 118 5.59 5.62 3.56
C GLU A 118 6.74 4.83 2.96
N VAL A 119 7.93 5.03 3.51
CA VAL A 119 9.11 4.22 3.21
C VAL A 119 9.65 3.67 4.53
N ILE A 120 9.88 2.37 4.55
CA ILE A 120 10.48 1.65 5.68
C ILE A 120 11.84 1.14 5.22
N PHE A 121 12.91 1.59 5.88
CA PHE A 121 14.26 1.09 5.66
C PHE A 121 14.63 0.08 6.73
N PHE A 122 15.25 -1.00 6.32
CA PHE A 122 15.75 -2.06 7.18
C PHE A 122 17.28 -2.01 7.17
N GLU A 123 17.87 -1.81 8.34
CA GLU A 123 19.31 -1.67 8.51
C GLU A 123 20.06 -2.98 8.21
N ASN A 124 19.46 -4.11 8.57
CA ASN A 124 20.09 -5.41 8.54
C ASN A 124 19.12 -6.53 8.15
N LYS A 125 19.69 -7.73 7.94
CA LYS A 125 18.93 -8.93 7.57
C LYS A 125 17.86 -9.28 8.62
N LYS A 126 18.14 -9.13 9.91
CA LYS A 126 17.22 -9.51 10.99
C LYS A 126 15.93 -8.71 10.94
N SER A 127 16.01 -7.38 10.86
CA SER A 127 14.84 -6.52 10.77
C SER A 127 14.06 -6.74 9.44
N PHE A 128 14.78 -6.97 8.34
CA PHE A 128 14.17 -7.31 7.06
C PHE A 128 13.43 -8.65 7.08
N ASP A 129 14.02 -9.69 7.67
CA ASP A 129 13.37 -10.99 7.82
C ASP A 129 12.15 -10.91 8.75
N HIS A 130 12.18 -10.10 9.81
CA HIS A 130 11.02 -9.86 10.66
C HIS A 130 9.87 -9.27 9.85
N PHE A 131 10.13 -8.32 8.96
CA PHE A 131 9.13 -7.74 8.08
C PHE A 131 8.58 -8.78 7.08
N THR A 132 9.44 -9.47 6.33
CA THR A 132 9.01 -10.41 5.29
C THR A 132 8.28 -11.63 5.84
N ASN A 133 8.56 -12.00 7.09
CA ASN A 133 7.86 -13.07 7.82
C ASN A 133 6.58 -12.58 8.55
N GLY A 134 6.19 -11.31 8.39
CA GLY A 134 5.01 -10.73 9.04
C GLY A 134 5.14 -10.61 10.56
N LYS A 135 6.37 -10.63 11.08
CA LYS A 135 6.67 -10.53 12.52
C LYS A 135 7.00 -9.10 12.96
N LEU A 136 7.21 -8.19 12.00
CA LEU A 136 7.45 -6.79 12.33
C LEU A 136 6.17 -6.19 12.92
N LYS A 137 6.28 -5.65 14.11
CA LYS A 137 5.22 -4.92 14.80
C LYS A 137 5.81 -3.61 15.29
N PHE A 138 5.07 -2.55 15.12
CA PHE A 138 5.40 -1.27 15.75
C PHE A 138 4.58 -1.13 17.02
N ASP A 139 5.21 -0.66 18.08
CA ASP A 139 4.53 -0.31 19.32
C ASP A 139 3.48 0.77 19.09
N ALA A 140 2.52 0.87 20.01
CA ALA A 140 1.44 1.86 19.90
C ALA A 140 1.96 3.31 19.87
N GLN A 141 3.14 3.57 20.45
CA GLN A 141 3.82 4.86 20.45
C GLN A 141 4.84 5.02 19.30
N ALA A 142 5.05 3.98 18.48
CA ALA A 142 5.99 4.09 17.37
C ALA A 142 5.53 5.18 16.40
N SER A 143 6.44 6.08 16.08
CA SER A 143 6.22 7.17 15.14
C SER A 143 7.16 7.09 13.96
N ALA A 144 6.71 7.61 12.83
CA ALA A 144 7.54 7.80 11.65
C ALA A 144 8.03 9.26 11.58
N VAL A 145 9.17 9.43 10.94
CA VAL A 145 9.68 10.77 10.63
C VAL A 145 8.87 11.35 9.48
N ALA A 146 8.15 12.44 9.72
CA ALA A 146 7.43 13.16 8.68
C ALA A 146 8.39 13.96 7.81
N ILE A 147 8.32 13.76 6.49
CA ILE A 147 9.11 14.52 5.52
C ILE A 147 8.34 15.78 5.16
N THR A 148 8.86 16.91 5.63
CA THR A 148 8.41 18.24 5.26
C THR A 148 9.51 18.97 4.49
N GLU A 149 9.12 19.89 3.61
CA GLU A 149 10.08 20.66 2.81
C GLU A 149 10.94 21.56 3.70
N GLY A 150 12.26 21.49 3.55
CA GLY A 150 13.22 22.34 4.29
C GLY A 150 13.42 21.98 5.76
N ALA A 151 12.75 20.96 6.29
CA ALA A 151 12.94 20.56 7.68
C ALA A 151 14.22 19.73 7.85
N SER A 152 14.95 20.01 8.93
CA SER A 152 16.04 19.13 9.40
C SER A 152 15.43 17.85 9.97
N ILE A 153 15.82 16.70 9.42
CA ILE A 153 15.34 15.40 9.87
C ILE A 153 16.39 14.82 10.84
N ASP A 154 16.01 14.69 12.09
CA ASP A 154 16.76 13.88 13.04
C ASP A 154 16.17 12.47 13.09
N ALA A 155 16.75 11.58 12.29
CA ALA A 155 16.29 10.21 12.13
C ALA A 155 17.43 9.24 12.36
N ALA A 156 17.15 8.18 13.09
CA ALA A 156 18.02 7.04 13.31
C ALA A 156 17.25 5.74 13.14
N TYR A 157 17.97 4.64 12.96
CA TYR A 157 17.36 3.33 13.08
C TYR A 157 16.97 3.06 14.53
N HIS A 158 15.72 2.64 14.72
CA HIS A 158 15.22 2.11 15.97
C HIS A 158 14.95 0.62 15.79
N GLU A 159 15.61 -0.22 16.56
CA GLU A 159 15.56 -1.70 16.41
C GLU A 159 15.83 -2.18 14.96
N GLY A 160 16.72 -1.48 14.26
CA GLY A 160 17.09 -1.78 12.88
C GLY A 160 16.07 -1.35 11.82
N VAL A 161 15.10 -0.51 12.19
CA VAL A 161 14.06 -0.01 11.28
C VAL A 161 13.99 1.52 11.35
N ALA A 162 13.92 2.18 10.20
CA ALA A 162 13.64 3.61 10.10
C ALA A 162 12.43 3.83 9.18
N VAL A 163 11.44 4.58 9.66
CA VAL A 163 10.17 4.83 8.94
C VAL A 163 10.05 6.30 8.61
N PHE A 164 9.73 6.59 7.37
CA PHE A 164 9.51 7.94 6.88
C PHE A 164 8.17 8.04 6.17
N THR A 165 7.44 9.10 6.44
CA THR A 165 6.14 9.37 5.83
C THR A 165 6.10 10.73 5.16
N ARG A 166 5.27 10.85 4.12
CA ARG A 166 4.98 12.10 3.43
C ARG A 166 3.51 12.17 3.07
N THR A 167 2.84 13.21 3.50
CA THR A 167 1.44 13.46 3.14
C THR A 167 1.27 13.81 1.67
N LYS A 168 0.16 13.35 1.09
CA LYS A 168 -0.28 13.67 -0.29
C LYS A 168 -1.44 14.67 -0.34
N GLY A 169 -1.66 15.40 0.73
CA GLY A 169 -2.74 16.36 0.93
C GLY A 169 -3.20 16.34 2.37
N GLY A 170 -3.51 17.50 2.91
CA GLY A 170 -3.79 17.69 4.33
C GLY A 170 -2.53 17.84 5.19
N LEU A 171 -2.72 18.38 6.37
CA LEU A 171 -1.67 18.47 7.39
C LEU A 171 -1.67 17.17 8.18
N MET A 172 -0.57 16.44 8.14
CA MET A 172 -0.32 15.36 9.09
C MET A 172 0.61 15.91 10.17
N TYR A 173 0.06 16.09 11.36
CA TYR A 173 0.82 16.64 12.48
C TYR A 173 1.70 15.57 13.14
N GLU A 174 1.27 14.31 13.05
CA GLU A 174 2.00 13.16 13.61
C GLU A 174 1.73 11.91 12.79
N ALA A 175 2.78 11.24 12.38
CA ALA A 175 2.70 9.99 11.65
C ALA A 175 2.87 8.82 12.62
N SER A 176 1.80 8.46 13.32
CA SER A 176 1.80 7.23 14.10
C SER A 176 1.78 6.02 13.17
N VAL A 177 2.77 5.16 13.28
CA VAL A 177 2.86 3.85 12.61
C VAL A 177 2.56 2.69 13.57
N GLY A 178 2.27 3.00 14.82
CA GLY A 178 1.88 2.00 15.82
C GLY A 178 0.68 1.17 15.36
N GLY A 179 0.71 -0.13 15.61
CA GLY A 179 -0.34 -1.06 15.22
C GLY A 179 -0.38 -1.41 13.72
N GLN A 180 0.64 -1.08 12.95
CA GLN A 180 0.73 -1.53 11.55
C GLN A 180 1.05 -3.03 11.47
N HIS A 181 0.37 -3.70 10.54
CA HIS A 181 0.59 -5.09 10.18
C HIS A 181 0.93 -5.20 8.71
N PHE A 182 1.94 -6.01 8.41
CA PHE A 182 2.44 -6.20 7.05
C PHE A 182 2.25 -7.63 6.60
N LYS A 183 1.81 -7.81 5.35
CA LYS A 183 1.75 -9.12 4.68
C LYS A 183 2.57 -9.06 3.41
N TYR A 184 3.78 -9.64 3.46
CA TYR A 184 4.68 -9.76 2.33
C TYR A 184 4.20 -10.85 1.35
N LYS A 185 4.44 -10.63 0.07
CA LYS A 185 4.24 -11.58 -1.02
C LYS A 185 5.47 -11.54 -1.92
N PRO A 186 6.23 -12.62 -2.06
CA PRO A 186 7.35 -12.68 -2.99
C PRO A 186 6.87 -12.54 -4.44
N ARG A 187 7.82 -12.11 -5.29
CA ARG A 187 7.61 -12.02 -6.75
C ARG A 187 7.70 -13.37 -7.39
#